data_67328c8cc95b53560826288b6610ce3e
#
_entry.id   67328c8cc95b53560826288b6610ce3e
#
_cell.length_a   1.000
_cell.length_b   1.000
_cell.length_c   1.000
_cell.angle_alpha   90.00
_cell.angle_beta   90.00
_cell.angle_gamma   90.00
#
_symmetry.space_group_name_H-M   'P 1'
#
loop_
_entity.id
_entity.type
_entity.pdbx_description
1 polymer ?
#
loop_
_entity_poly.entity_id
_entity_poly.type
_entity_poly.pdbx_seq_one_letter_code
_entity_poly.pdbx_strand_id
1 'polypeptide(L)'
;MFILICISADFDPVHKGHEKLINEARKIADNESKKLVVYLNKGFSANHAPFFTSFEARSEMALALGADEIRSFEGLHHRLVLSYSVPIRLQKMIDDGATDYITSASISLSEISKKAQKFIDEGNFVGMPKNYANRNEIRWYALNEFLGSKLKFHIVKELDKDKYSGRLIRQSIIDNDYEITKETRKLLPKSTAEILEQEIAKNNINLDRNWTDIYKRMNTYSRGNLTKVAYLNGETINQIIKKRVYSNPESVWAAFRRSDYGPVMTRLAISAIEMDVTKKEVMDLMKIYEAKGVIPEMQKVSHVIDRAWYVACKTHEGMSAREANDKFRQSKISNLDAPLELNAGLNLTRFETKIMKEDLNADLYIDKNNKISVQLKSEGKKIKTNLRLPAKEVTYLRYIMDSHFIPVTAKSRKDKKGFKINVKIA
;
A
#
# COMPACT_ATOMS: atom_id res chain seq x y z
N MET A 1 26.84 22.62 -0.13
CA MET A 1 25.66 21.72 -0.23
C MET A 1 25.36 21.28 1.19
N PHE A 2 24.15 21.48 1.69
CA PHE A 2 23.81 21.04 3.04
C PHE A 2 23.64 19.52 3.04
N ILE A 3 24.19 18.87 4.05
CA ILE A 3 23.98 17.45 4.29
C ILE A 3 22.61 17.25 4.93
N LEU A 4 21.84 16.26 4.46
CA LEU A 4 20.45 16.09 4.88
C LEU A 4 20.25 14.79 5.67
N ILE A 5 19.44 14.86 6.71
CA ILE A 5 18.78 13.71 7.33
C ILE A 5 17.32 13.70 6.89
N CYS A 6 16.83 12.56 6.43
CA CYS A 6 15.53 12.46 5.78
C CYS A 6 14.56 11.53 6.51
N ILE A 7 13.31 11.97 6.54
CA ILE A 7 12.15 11.13 6.89
C ILE A 7 11.28 10.99 5.65
N SER A 8 10.78 9.80 5.34
CA SER A 8 9.72 9.58 4.36
C SER A 8 8.46 9.09 5.05
N ALA A 9 7.39 9.88 4.98
CA ALA A 9 6.15 9.58 5.68
C ALA A 9 4.93 10.10 4.92
N ASP A 10 3.76 9.65 5.33
CA ASP A 10 2.48 10.21 4.86
C ASP A 10 1.95 11.29 5.83
N PHE A 11 2.18 11.13 7.12
CA PHE A 11 1.79 12.06 8.19
C PHE A 11 0.31 12.47 8.14
N ASP A 12 -0.56 11.52 7.99
CA ASP A 12 -1.98 11.75 7.74
C ASP A 12 -2.91 11.24 8.87
N PRO A 13 -3.07 12.00 9.97
CA PRO A 13 -2.29 13.16 10.39
C PRO A 13 -1.00 12.78 11.14
N VAL A 14 -0.20 13.78 11.48
CA VAL A 14 0.91 13.61 12.42
C VAL A 14 0.34 13.27 13.80
N HIS A 15 0.93 12.30 14.48
CA HIS A 15 0.55 11.89 15.85
C HIS A 15 1.78 11.79 16.74
N LYS A 16 1.60 11.51 18.03
CA LYS A 16 2.72 11.48 19.00
C LYS A 16 3.83 10.50 18.67
N GLY A 17 3.54 9.41 17.95
CA GLY A 17 4.57 8.52 17.41
C GLY A 17 5.45 9.22 16.37
N HIS A 18 4.86 10.02 15.50
CA HIS A 18 5.59 10.84 14.52
C HIS A 18 6.32 12.01 15.19
N GLU A 19 5.72 12.66 16.20
CA GLU A 19 6.39 13.69 17.00
C GLU A 19 7.69 13.15 17.60
N LYS A 20 7.66 11.98 18.22
CA LYS A 20 8.86 11.31 18.72
C LYS A 20 9.91 11.10 17.64
N LEU A 21 9.48 10.62 16.46
CA LEU A 21 10.39 10.38 15.33
C LEU A 21 11.05 11.68 14.88
N ILE A 22 10.27 12.75 14.70
CA ILE A 22 10.78 14.07 14.30
C ILE A 22 11.74 14.64 15.36
N ASN A 23 11.38 14.54 16.64
CA ASN A 23 12.23 15.04 17.73
C ASN A 23 13.58 14.32 17.81
N GLU A 24 13.61 12.98 17.63
CA GLU A 24 14.87 12.23 17.58
C GLU A 24 15.68 12.56 16.31
N ALA A 25 15.01 12.74 15.18
CA ALA A 25 15.66 13.19 13.96
C ALA A 25 16.27 14.58 14.11
N ARG A 26 15.57 15.51 14.79
CA ARG A 26 16.06 16.86 15.06
C ARG A 26 17.34 16.84 15.92
N LYS A 27 17.36 16.03 16.98
CA LYS A 27 18.55 15.87 17.82
C LYS A 27 19.78 15.42 17.00
N ILE A 28 19.59 14.44 16.11
CA ILE A 28 20.69 13.97 15.25
C ILE A 28 21.11 15.08 14.28
N ALA A 29 20.15 15.76 13.68
CA ALA A 29 20.40 16.83 12.73
C ALA A 29 21.17 18.00 13.40
N ASP A 30 20.80 18.38 14.61
CA ASP A 30 21.48 19.44 15.37
C ASP A 30 22.90 19.04 15.76
N ASN A 31 23.08 17.80 16.26
CA ASN A 31 24.40 17.30 16.66
C ASN A 31 25.37 17.16 15.48
N GLU A 32 24.88 16.87 14.30
CA GLU A 32 25.67 16.64 13.09
C GLU A 32 25.64 17.85 12.12
N SER A 33 25.03 18.97 12.50
CA SER A 33 24.85 20.18 11.67
C SER A 33 24.19 19.88 10.31
N LYS A 34 23.19 19.01 10.30
CA LYS A 34 22.41 18.60 9.13
C LYS A 34 21.06 19.30 9.10
N LYS A 35 20.47 19.41 7.91
CA LYS A 35 19.06 19.79 7.77
C LYS A 35 18.16 18.57 7.91
N LEU A 36 17.06 18.71 8.66
CA LEU A 36 16.00 17.71 8.73
C LEU A 36 14.97 17.97 7.64
N VAL A 37 14.90 17.07 6.67
CA VAL A 37 13.99 17.16 5.54
C VAL A 37 12.95 16.05 5.63
N VAL A 38 11.68 16.40 5.53
CA VAL A 38 10.58 15.43 5.49
C VAL A 38 10.05 15.31 4.07
N TYR A 39 10.03 14.10 3.54
CA TYR A 39 9.45 13.78 2.24
C TYR A 39 8.03 13.25 2.42
N LEU A 40 7.06 13.99 1.92
CA LEU A 40 5.64 13.65 1.97
C LEU A 40 5.11 13.28 0.58
N ASN A 41 4.20 12.31 0.54
CA ASN A 41 3.45 12.04 -0.68
C ASN A 41 2.50 13.21 -0.99
N LYS A 42 2.55 13.71 -2.23
CA LYS A 42 1.58 14.68 -2.76
C LYS A 42 0.67 13.97 -3.76
N GLY A 43 -0.61 13.98 -3.49
CA GLY A 43 -1.60 13.22 -4.25
C GLY A 43 -1.72 11.76 -3.80
N PHE A 44 -2.36 10.93 -4.59
CA PHE A 44 -2.70 9.55 -4.24
C PHE A 44 -1.49 8.62 -4.26
N SER A 45 -1.42 7.71 -3.32
CA SER A 45 -0.44 6.62 -3.28
C SER A 45 -1.13 5.26 -3.29
N ALA A 46 -0.36 4.18 -3.42
CA ALA A 46 -0.89 2.82 -3.30
C ALA A 46 -1.49 2.51 -1.91
N ASN A 47 -1.02 3.21 -0.87
CA ASN A 47 -1.49 3.02 0.51
C ASN A 47 -2.67 3.92 0.86
N HIS A 48 -2.72 5.12 0.29
CA HIS A 48 -3.75 6.12 0.50
C HIS A 48 -4.43 6.47 -0.82
N ALA A 49 -5.73 6.63 -0.77
CA ALA A 49 -6.47 7.16 -1.89
C ALA A 49 -7.88 7.54 -1.40
N PRO A 50 -8.14 8.72 -1.10
CA PRO A 50 -7.30 9.90 -0.91
C PRO A 50 -6.65 9.99 0.48
N PHE A 51 -5.93 11.08 0.74
CA PHE A 51 -5.50 11.44 2.08
C PHE A 51 -6.65 12.07 2.88
N PHE A 52 -6.56 12.00 4.19
CA PHE A 52 -7.52 12.65 5.08
C PHE A 52 -7.30 14.16 5.15
N THR A 53 -6.03 14.60 5.13
CA THR A 53 -5.64 16.01 5.15
C THR A 53 -4.85 16.38 3.90
N SER A 54 -4.88 17.67 3.53
CA SER A 54 -4.15 18.20 2.39
C SER A 54 -2.63 18.03 2.55
N PHE A 55 -1.90 18.14 1.44
CA PHE A 55 -0.44 18.15 1.48
C PHE A 55 0.07 19.33 2.30
N GLU A 56 -0.55 20.48 2.16
CA GLU A 56 -0.22 21.73 2.86
C GLU A 56 -0.39 21.57 4.36
N ALA A 57 -1.51 21.05 4.84
CA ALA A 57 -1.76 20.80 6.25
C ALA A 57 -0.75 19.79 6.84
N ARG A 58 -0.45 18.71 6.12
CA ARG A 58 0.56 17.73 6.57
C ARG A 58 1.97 18.32 6.61
N SER A 59 2.27 19.20 5.67
CA SER A 59 3.54 19.94 5.65
C SER A 59 3.64 20.87 6.85
N GLU A 60 2.60 21.64 7.14
CA GLU A 60 2.54 22.54 8.29
C GLU A 60 2.71 21.78 9.62
N MET A 61 2.02 20.63 9.77
CA MET A 61 2.18 19.77 10.94
C MET A 61 3.63 19.33 11.16
N ALA A 62 4.35 18.96 10.10
CA ALA A 62 5.73 18.51 10.20
C ALA A 62 6.71 19.67 10.48
N LEU A 63 6.51 20.82 9.85
CA LEU A 63 7.29 22.04 10.12
C LEU A 63 7.11 22.52 11.56
N ALA A 64 5.88 22.52 12.08
CA ALA A 64 5.57 22.89 13.45
C ALA A 64 6.26 21.99 14.51
N LEU A 65 6.72 20.81 14.12
CA LEU A 65 7.45 19.89 14.99
C LEU A 65 8.97 19.93 14.79
N GLY A 66 9.48 20.83 13.94
CA GLY A 66 10.91 21.07 13.81
C GLY A 66 11.56 20.48 12.56
N ALA A 67 10.80 20.08 11.54
CA ALA A 67 11.37 19.87 10.22
C ALA A 67 11.85 21.20 9.62
N ASP A 68 13.03 21.21 8.99
CA ASP A 68 13.54 22.42 8.34
C ASP A 68 12.93 22.64 6.96
N GLU A 69 12.57 21.56 6.29
CA GLU A 69 12.08 21.60 4.90
C GLU A 69 11.15 20.42 4.61
N ILE A 70 10.14 20.69 3.80
CA ILE A 70 9.26 19.63 3.26
C ILE A 70 9.50 19.51 1.77
N ARG A 71 9.70 18.27 1.32
CA ARG A 71 9.77 17.93 -0.11
C ARG A 71 8.67 16.97 -0.49
N SER A 72 8.15 17.13 -1.70
CA SER A 72 7.09 16.25 -2.18
C SER A 72 7.63 15.03 -2.92
N PHE A 73 6.95 13.90 -2.73
CA PHE A 73 6.89 12.83 -3.71
C PHE A 73 5.61 12.98 -4.50
N GLU A 74 5.72 13.33 -5.76
CA GLU A 74 4.56 13.56 -6.64
C GLU A 74 4.77 12.94 -8.03
N GLY A 75 3.73 12.99 -8.86
CA GLY A 75 3.76 12.43 -10.20
C GLY A 75 3.63 10.91 -10.24
N LEU A 76 4.08 10.30 -11.32
CA LEU A 76 3.93 8.87 -11.57
C LEU A 76 4.80 8.01 -10.65
N HIS A 77 5.94 8.50 -10.20
CA HIS A 77 6.95 7.77 -9.42
C HIS A 77 6.41 7.16 -8.12
N HIS A 78 5.55 7.89 -7.40
CA HIS A 78 5.00 7.40 -6.13
C HIS A 78 3.67 6.65 -6.27
N ARG A 79 3.17 6.50 -7.49
CA ARG A 79 1.98 5.70 -7.83
C ARG A 79 2.31 4.30 -8.32
N LEU A 80 3.56 3.95 -8.30
CA LEU A 80 4.02 2.59 -8.57
C LEU A 80 3.79 1.70 -7.34
N VAL A 81 3.76 0.41 -7.55
CA VAL A 81 3.82 -0.56 -6.44
C VAL A 81 5.09 -0.32 -5.61
N LEU A 82 5.01 -0.60 -4.30
CA LEU A 82 6.07 -0.23 -3.35
C LEU A 82 7.47 -0.71 -3.75
N SER A 83 7.57 -1.85 -4.40
CA SER A 83 8.85 -2.41 -4.87
C SER A 83 9.59 -1.55 -5.87
N TYR A 84 8.87 -0.72 -6.59
CA TYR A 84 9.44 0.24 -7.54
C TYR A 84 9.49 1.65 -6.94
N SER A 85 8.43 2.05 -6.22
CA SER A 85 8.37 3.39 -5.67
C SER A 85 9.39 3.64 -4.55
N VAL A 86 9.71 2.63 -3.73
CA VAL A 86 10.66 2.80 -2.61
C VAL A 86 12.08 3.08 -3.09
N PRO A 87 12.69 2.29 -4.00
CA PRO A 87 14.05 2.58 -4.47
C PRO A 87 14.13 3.91 -5.25
N ILE A 88 13.09 4.28 -5.99
CA ILE A 88 13.03 5.59 -6.64
C ILE A 88 13.02 6.72 -5.61
N ARG A 89 12.29 6.56 -4.51
CA ARG A 89 12.27 7.54 -3.41
C ARG A 89 13.62 7.65 -2.70
N LEU A 90 14.26 6.50 -2.43
CA LEU A 90 15.62 6.47 -1.88
C LEU A 90 16.58 7.20 -2.81
N GLN A 91 16.56 6.90 -4.11
CA GLN A 91 17.43 7.56 -5.09
C GLN A 91 17.18 9.08 -5.14
N LYS A 92 15.91 9.51 -5.11
CA LYS A 92 15.60 10.94 -5.05
C LYS A 92 16.20 11.60 -3.81
N MET A 93 16.07 11.00 -2.63
CA MET A 93 16.67 11.54 -1.41
C MET A 93 18.21 11.63 -1.54
N ILE A 94 18.85 10.62 -2.12
CA ILE A 94 20.28 10.60 -2.38
C ILE A 94 20.68 11.72 -3.35
N ASP A 95 19.95 11.86 -4.45
CA ASP A 95 20.19 12.91 -5.46
C ASP A 95 19.99 14.32 -4.87
N ASP A 96 19.09 14.46 -3.92
CA ASP A 96 18.82 15.70 -3.18
C ASP A 96 19.88 16.00 -2.08
N GLY A 97 20.86 15.10 -1.88
CA GLY A 97 21.97 15.27 -0.94
C GLY A 97 21.76 14.63 0.44
N ALA A 98 20.82 13.70 0.56
CA ALA A 98 20.65 12.93 1.79
C ALA A 98 21.83 11.99 2.04
N THR A 99 22.29 11.96 3.28
CA THR A 99 23.27 10.97 3.78
C THR A 99 22.65 10.05 4.81
N ASP A 100 21.54 10.44 5.39
CA ASP A 100 20.90 9.72 6.47
C ASP A 100 19.39 9.59 6.24
N TYR A 101 18.87 8.42 6.59
CA TYR A 101 17.45 8.13 6.60
C TYR A 101 17.03 7.67 7.99
N ILE A 102 16.00 8.28 8.54
CA ILE A 102 15.48 7.93 9.86
C ILE A 102 14.04 7.44 9.76
N THR A 103 13.75 6.37 10.47
CA THR A 103 12.40 5.78 10.57
C THR A 103 12.17 5.20 11.96
N SER A 104 10.94 4.82 12.25
CA SER A 104 10.59 4.15 13.51
C SER A 104 10.35 2.66 13.31
N ALA A 105 10.82 1.85 14.26
CA ALA A 105 10.62 0.41 14.24
C ALA A 105 10.47 -0.15 15.67
N SER A 106 9.84 -1.33 15.78
CA SER A 106 9.77 -2.09 17.05
C SER A 106 11.02 -2.92 17.32
N ILE A 107 11.87 -3.15 16.30
CA ILE A 107 13.09 -3.92 16.35
C ILE A 107 14.32 -3.04 16.08
N SER A 108 15.49 -3.51 16.47
CA SER A 108 16.75 -2.80 16.31
C SER A 108 17.22 -2.76 14.83
N LEU A 109 18.14 -1.84 14.50
CA LEU A 109 18.79 -1.78 13.20
C LEU A 109 19.51 -3.09 12.86
N SER A 110 20.18 -3.71 13.84
CA SER A 110 20.88 -5.00 13.63
C SER A 110 19.91 -6.13 13.27
N GLU A 111 18.75 -6.17 13.89
CA GLU A 111 17.70 -7.14 13.54
C GLU A 111 17.09 -6.86 12.15
N ILE A 112 16.91 -5.57 11.80
CA ILE A 112 16.45 -5.18 10.46
C ILE A 112 17.47 -5.64 9.41
N SER A 113 18.76 -5.33 9.62
CA SER A 113 19.85 -5.74 8.72
C SER A 113 19.90 -7.25 8.54
N LYS A 114 19.89 -8.01 9.66
CA LYS A 114 19.90 -9.48 9.62
C LYS A 114 18.72 -10.06 8.84
N LYS A 115 17.51 -9.48 9.02
CA LYS A 115 16.31 -9.93 8.30
C LYS A 115 16.35 -9.49 6.83
N ALA A 116 16.89 -8.32 6.53
CA ALA A 116 17.02 -7.81 5.18
C ALA A 116 18.00 -8.66 4.35
N GLN A 117 19.09 -9.14 4.95
CA GLN A 117 20.12 -9.92 4.27
C GLN A 117 19.54 -11.13 3.55
N LYS A 118 18.61 -11.84 4.17
CA LYS A 118 17.91 -12.97 3.53
C LYS A 118 17.24 -12.58 2.22
N PHE A 119 16.61 -11.42 2.14
CA PHE A 119 15.92 -10.96 0.93
C PHE A 119 16.91 -10.44 -0.12
N ILE A 120 18.03 -9.87 0.35
CA ILE A 120 19.12 -9.42 -0.52
C ILE A 120 19.75 -10.63 -1.22
N ASP A 121 20.09 -11.67 -0.46
CA ASP A 121 20.71 -12.90 -0.96
C ASP A 121 19.80 -13.64 -1.97
N GLU A 122 18.50 -13.63 -1.70
CA GLU A 122 17.50 -14.22 -2.60
C GLU A 122 17.16 -13.33 -3.81
N GLY A 123 17.66 -12.10 -3.86
CA GLY A 123 17.28 -11.09 -4.86
C GLY A 123 15.77 -10.75 -4.82
N ASN A 124 15.12 -11.00 -3.69
CA ASN A 124 13.68 -10.87 -3.50
C ASN A 124 13.35 -9.66 -2.62
N PHE A 125 13.22 -8.49 -3.22
CA PHE A 125 12.93 -7.25 -2.50
C PHE A 125 11.45 -7.05 -2.18
N VAL A 126 10.58 -7.98 -2.52
CA VAL A 126 9.13 -7.79 -2.51
C VAL A 126 8.36 -8.84 -1.74
N GLY A 127 8.77 -10.09 -1.81
CA GLY A 127 8.05 -11.24 -1.24
C GLY A 127 8.20 -11.45 0.25
N MET A 128 8.33 -10.38 1.02
CA MET A 128 8.45 -10.51 2.47
C MET A 128 7.18 -11.08 3.07
N PRO A 129 7.28 -12.10 3.96
CA PRO A 129 6.13 -12.67 4.65
C PRO A 129 5.33 -11.60 5.40
N LYS A 130 4.01 -11.74 5.42
CA LYS A 130 3.11 -10.75 6.04
C LYS A 130 3.23 -10.66 7.54
N ASN A 131 3.65 -11.73 8.18
CA ASN A 131 3.88 -11.82 9.62
C ASN A 131 5.21 -11.22 10.09
N TYR A 132 6.01 -10.66 9.19
CA TYR A 132 7.21 -9.94 9.57
C TYR A 132 6.85 -8.59 10.18
N ALA A 133 7.10 -8.43 11.47
CA ALA A 133 7.10 -7.12 12.09
C ALA A 133 8.12 -6.22 11.39
N ASN A 134 7.77 -4.94 11.21
CA ASN A 134 8.63 -3.94 10.57
C ASN A 134 9.00 -4.27 9.11
N ARG A 135 8.09 -4.88 8.37
CA ARG A 135 8.28 -5.29 7.00
C ARG A 135 8.65 -4.13 6.06
N ASN A 136 8.08 -2.96 6.27
CA ASN A 136 8.40 -1.79 5.45
C ASN A 136 9.83 -1.33 5.70
N GLU A 137 10.24 -1.25 6.96
CA GLU A 137 11.58 -0.82 7.37
C GLU A 137 12.65 -1.79 6.85
N ILE A 138 12.38 -3.10 6.93
CA ILE A 138 13.25 -4.14 6.36
C ILE A 138 13.37 -3.97 4.84
N ARG A 139 12.25 -3.71 4.13
CA ARG A 139 12.27 -3.46 2.69
C ARG A 139 13.07 -2.21 2.32
N TRP A 140 12.87 -1.13 3.04
CA TRP A 140 13.60 0.11 2.79
C TRP A 140 15.10 -0.09 3.00
N TYR A 141 15.48 -0.79 4.06
CA TYR A 141 16.87 -1.14 4.32
C TYR A 141 17.44 -2.02 3.20
N ALA A 142 16.75 -3.10 2.83
CA ALA A 142 17.20 -4.00 1.76
C ALA A 142 17.37 -3.27 0.41
N LEU A 143 16.48 -2.33 0.10
CA LEU A 143 16.56 -1.54 -1.12
C LEU A 143 17.66 -0.47 -1.04
N ASN A 144 18.00 0.05 0.13
CA ASN A 144 19.18 0.89 0.30
C ASN A 144 20.47 0.08 0.06
N GLU A 145 20.54 -1.15 0.58
CA GLU A 145 21.66 -2.06 0.29
C GLU A 145 21.76 -2.35 -1.22
N PHE A 146 20.64 -2.60 -1.88
CA PHE A 146 20.58 -2.76 -3.33
C PHE A 146 21.13 -1.54 -4.09
N LEU A 147 20.91 -0.33 -3.58
CA LEU A 147 21.46 0.92 -4.13
C LEU A 147 22.91 1.21 -3.71
N GLY A 148 23.57 0.29 -3.02
CA GLY A 148 24.95 0.42 -2.56
C GLY A 148 25.10 1.12 -1.22
N SER A 149 24.14 0.96 -0.31
CA SER A 149 24.19 1.44 1.10
C SER A 149 24.49 2.94 1.22
N LYS A 150 23.91 3.75 0.35
CA LYS A 150 24.21 5.19 0.25
C LYS A 150 23.66 6.02 1.40
N LEU A 151 22.64 5.52 2.11
CA LEU A 151 22.04 6.19 3.25
C LEU A 151 22.37 5.45 4.54
N LYS A 152 22.84 6.18 5.56
CA LYS A 152 22.95 5.68 6.92
C LYS A 152 21.55 5.62 7.54
N PHE A 153 21.15 4.43 7.99
CA PHE A 153 19.84 4.23 8.61
C PHE A 153 19.90 4.48 10.11
N HIS A 154 18.93 5.22 10.60
CA HIS A 154 18.67 5.44 12.01
C HIS A 154 17.31 4.89 12.38
N ILE A 155 17.22 4.14 13.47
CA ILE A 155 15.97 3.55 13.94
C ILE A 155 15.59 4.16 15.28
N VAL A 156 14.43 4.77 15.30
CA VAL A 156 13.78 5.26 16.53
C VAL A 156 12.83 4.17 17.01
N LYS A 157 12.94 3.80 18.30
CA LYS A 157 11.99 2.85 18.90
C LYS A 157 10.57 3.42 18.81
N GLU A 158 9.70 2.73 18.09
CA GLU A 158 8.32 3.14 17.91
C GLU A 158 7.53 3.17 19.22
N LEU A 159 6.51 4.00 19.27
CA LEU A 159 5.48 3.94 20.29
C LEU A 159 4.48 2.83 19.94
N ASP A 160 3.62 2.50 20.90
CA ASP A 160 2.56 1.52 20.75
C ASP A 160 1.67 1.83 19.52
N LYS A 161 1.77 0.99 18.48
CA LYS A 161 1.01 1.14 17.22
C LYS A 161 -0.48 0.94 17.39
N ASP A 162 -0.89 0.19 18.41
CA ASP A 162 -2.32 -0.02 18.69
C ASP A 162 -2.96 1.23 19.29
N LYS A 163 -2.15 2.10 19.87
CA LYS A 163 -2.59 3.38 20.41
C LYS A 163 -2.30 4.55 19.47
N TYR A 164 -1.10 4.66 18.95
CA TYR A 164 -0.65 5.78 18.12
C TYR A 164 -0.69 5.40 16.63
N SER A 165 -1.84 5.59 16.02
CA SER A 165 -2.07 5.24 14.61
C SER A 165 -2.90 6.31 13.91
N GLY A 166 -2.39 6.84 12.81
CA GLY A 166 -3.13 7.80 11.96
C GLY A 166 -4.48 7.25 11.52
N ARG A 167 -4.58 5.95 11.24
CA ARG A 167 -5.84 5.30 10.90
C ARG A 167 -6.87 5.38 12.03
N LEU A 168 -6.48 5.06 13.26
CA LEU A 168 -7.39 5.11 14.42
C LEU A 168 -7.83 6.54 14.70
N ILE A 169 -6.91 7.50 14.57
CA ILE A 169 -7.21 8.92 14.74
C ILE A 169 -8.22 9.39 13.69
N ARG A 170 -7.99 9.11 12.41
CA ARG A 170 -8.96 9.45 11.36
C ARG A 170 -10.32 8.81 11.57
N GLN A 171 -10.33 7.52 11.94
CA GLN A 171 -11.58 6.82 12.23
C GLN A 171 -12.32 7.47 13.40
N SER A 172 -11.60 7.81 14.48
CA SER A 172 -12.20 8.50 15.62
C SER A 172 -12.80 9.84 15.24
N ILE A 173 -12.12 10.66 14.43
CA ILE A 173 -12.63 11.94 13.97
C ILE A 173 -13.90 11.75 13.12
N ILE A 174 -13.89 10.79 12.19
CA ILE A 174 -15.04 10.49 11.33
C ILE A 174 -16.23 9.97 12.14
N ASP A 175 -15.99 9.09 13.11
CA ASP A 175 -17.04 8.48 13.93
C ASP A 175 -17.65 9.46 14.94
N ASN A 176 -17.00 10.58 15.22
CA ASN A 176 -17.48 11.67 16.05
C ASN A 176 -17.85 12.92 15.22
N ASP A 177 -18.42 12.71 14.03
CA ASP A 177 -18.93 13.79 13.16
C ASP A 177 -17.93 14.93 12.92
N TYR A 178 -16.65 14.53 12.72
CA TYR A 178 -15.51 15.41 12.51
C TYR A 178 -15.13 16.28 13.72
N GLU A 179 -15.45 15.83 14.92
CA GLU A 179 -14.95 16.45 16.14
C GLU A 179 -13.69 15.75 16.67
N ILE A 180 -12.73 16.52 17.16
CA ILE A 180 -11.54 16.00 17.84
C ILE A 180 -11.86 15.85 19.32
N THR A 181 -12.23 14.65 19.74
CA THR A 181 -12.53 14.35 21.14
C THR A 181 -11.32 14.58 22.05
N LYS A 182 -11.56 14.70 23.37
CA LYS A 182 -10.47 14.82 24.36
C LYS A 182 -9.50 13.62 24.27
N GLU A 183 -9.98 12.44 23.98
CA GLU A 183 -9.18 11.21 23.87
C GLU A 183 -8.33 11.25 22.60
N THR A 184 -8.88 11.61 21.46
CA THR A 184 -8.16 11.77 20.21
C THR A 184 -7.09 12.87 20.33
N ARG A 185 -7.43 13.98 20.99
CA ARG A 185 -6.47 15.08 21.21
C ARG A 185 -5.22 14.65 22.01
N LYS A 186 -5.35 13.72 22.96
CA LYS A 186 -4.20 13.17 23.71
C LYS A 186 -3.22 12.40 22.83
N LEU A 187 -3.65 11.92 21.67
CA LEU A 187 -2.82 11.17 20.71
C LEU A 187 -2.07 12.08 19.74
N LEU A 188 -2.45 13.36 19.69
CA LEU A 188 -1.91 14.35 18.77
C LEU A 188 -0.93 15.29 19.46
N PRO A 189 0.10 15.78 18.75
CA PRO A 189 0.79 17.00 19.15
C PRO A 189 -0.19 18.18 19.20
N LYS A 190 0.09 19.17 20.05
CA LYS A 190 -0.78 20.34 20.20
C LYS A 190 -0.96 21.08 18.85
N SER A 191 0.12 21.36 18.16
CA SER A 191 0.10 22.02 16.84
C SER A 191 -0.71 21.22 15.81
N THR A 192 -0.57 19.89 15.79
CA THR A 192 -1.35 19.05 14.88
C THR A 192 -2.85 19.13 15.16
N ALA A 193 -3.24 19.11 16.43
CA ALA A 193 -4.66 19.24 16.81
C ALA A 193 -5.23 20.60 16.36
N GLU A 194 -4.49 21.68 16.54
CA GLU A 194 -4.89 23.02 16.12
C GLU A 194 -5.03 23.14 14.60
N ILE A 195 -4.07 22.59 13.84
CA ILE A 195 -4.14 22.55 12.36
C ILE A 195 -5.35 21.72 11.91
N LEU A 196 -5.57 20.55 12.51
CA LEU A 196 -6.73 19.72 12.16
C LEU A 196 -8.06 20.41 12.43
N GLU A 197 -8.20 21.14 13.53
CA GLU A 197 -9.39 21.93 13.84
C GLU A 197 -9.65 23.01 12.80
N GLN A 198 -8.58 23.67 12.34
CA GLN A 198 -8.70 24.67 11.27
C GLN A 198 -9.12 24.02 9.94
N GLU A 199 -8.55 22.87 9.59
CA GLU A 199 -8.92 22.17 8.35
C GLU A 199 -10.35 21.61 8.42
N ILE A 200 -10.80 21.14 9.58
CA ILE A 200 -12.19 20.75 9.83
C ILE A 200 -13.13 21.94 9.63
N ALA A 201 -12.82 23.09 10.24
CA ALA A 201 -13.62 24.29 10.12
C ALA A 201 -13.72 24.81 8.67
N LYS A 202 -12.68 24.60 7.86
CA LYS A 202 -12.67 24.91 6.42
C LYS A 202 -13.35 23.83 5.56
N ASN A 203 -13.80 22.74 6.14
CA ASN A 203 -14.25 21.53 5.42
C ASN A 203 -13.20 20.98 4.43
N ASN A 204 -11.92 21.10 4.79
CA ASN A 204 -10.76 20.66 3.97
C ASN A 204 -10.13 19.39 4.50
N ILE A 205 -10.95 18.44 4.91
CA ILE A 205 -10.54 17.13 5.41
C ILE A 205 -11.33 16.03 4.73
N ASN A 206 -10.87 14.79 4.90
CA ASN A 206 -11.44 13.60 4.27
C ASN A 206 -11.56 13.78 2.76
N LEU A 207 -10.45 14.20 2.16
CA LEU A 207 -10.36 14.54 0.74
C LEU A 207 -10.85 13.39 -0.13
N ASP A 208 -11.50 13.72 -1.23
CA ASP A 208 -12.07 12.73 -2.13
C ASP A 208 -11.41 12.74 -3.52
N ARG A 209 -11.71 11.75 -4.31
CA ARG A 209 -11.25 11.60 -5.69
C ARG A 209 -12.02 12.51 -6.63
N ASN A 210 -11.46 12.76 -7.80
CA ASN A 210 -12.23 13.33 -8.91
C ASN A 210 -13.14 12.24 -9.53
N TRP A 211 -14.23 11.96 -8.83
CA TRP A 211 -15.20 10.96 -9.27
C TRP A 211 -15.84 11.28 -10.61
N THR A 212 -16.00 12.56 -10.96
CA THR A 212 -16.53 12.99 -12.24
C THR A 212 -15.69 12.48 -13.41
N ASP A 213 -14.38 12.62 -13.34
CA ASP A 213 -13.48 12.12 -14.36
C ASP A 213 -13.43 10.58 -14.40
N ILE A 214 -13.48 9.94 -13.23
CA ILE A 214 -13.54 8.48 -13.14
C ILE A 214 -14.80 7.96 -13.83
N TYR A 215 -15.99 8.49 -13.49
CA TYR A 215 -17.26 8.07 -14.11
C TYR A 215 -17.27 8.35 -15.59
N LYS A 216 -16.84 9.54 -16.02
CA LYS A 216 -16.75 9.90 -17.43
C LYS A 216 -15.94 8.85 -18.19
N ARG A 217 -14.72 8.54 -17.75
CA ARG A 217 -13.84 7.58 -18.44
C ARG A 217 -14.37 6.16 -18.41
N MET A 218 -14.87 5.68 -17.25
CA MET A 218 -15.44 4.34 -17.15
C MET A 218 -16.68 4.13 -17.99
N ASN A 219 -17.50 5.17 -18.18
CA ASN A 219 -18.71 5.12 -19.02
C ASN A 219 -18.42 5.27 -20.52
N THR A 220 -17.42 6.08 -20.91
CA THR A 220 -17.22 6.47 -22.30
C THR A 220 -16.04 5.80 -23.00
N TYR A 221 -15.01 5.38 -22.27
CA TYR A 221 -13.82 4.78 -22.88
C TYR A 221 -14.13 3.49 -23.62
N SER A 222 -13.68 3.40 -24.88
CA SER A 222 -13.72 2.17 -25.64
C SER A 222 -12.87 1.07 -24.95
N ARG A 223 -13.09 -0.19 -25.33
CA ARG A 223 -12.19 -1.28 -24.90
C ARG A 223 -10.72 -0.97 -25.19
N GLY A 224 -10.43 -0.41 -26.38
CA GLY A 224 -9.08 -0.03 -26.79
C GLY A 224 -8.47 1.03 -25.87
N ASN A 225 -9.26 2.03 -25.45
CA ASN A 225 -8.79 3.06 -24.51
C ASN A 225 -8.54 2.47 -23.13
N LEU A 226 -9.47 1.67 -22.59
CA LEU A 226 -9.28 0.99 -21.29
C LEU A 226 -8.07 0.06 -21.29
N THR A 227 -7.76 -0.60 -22.42
CA THR A 227 -6.58 -1.46 -22.54
C THR A 227 -5.27 -0.67 -22.41
N LYS A 228 -5.26 0.60 -22.73
CA LYS A 228 -4.10 1.48 -22.58
C LYS A 228 -3.90 1.98 -21.16
N VAL A 229 -4.96 2.04 -20.34
CA VAL A 229 -4.89 2.53 -18.96
C VAL A 229 -4.02 1.61 -18.11
N ALA A 230 -3.15 2.19 -17.31
CA ALA A 230 -2.26 1.46 -16.42
C ALA A 230 -3.05 0.63 -15.40
N TYR A 231 -2.49 -0.51 -14.99
CA TYR A 231 -3.04 -1.41 -13.98
C TYR A 231 -4.40 -2.04 -14.32
N LEU A 232 -4.98 -1.82 -15.50
CA LEU A 232 -6.19 -2.53 -15.93
C LEU A 232 -5.83 -3.84 -16.65
N ASN A 233 -6.37 -4.96 -16.15
CA ASN A 233 -6.30 -6.26 -16.82
C ASN A 233 -7.54 -6.52 -17.67
N GLY A 234 -7.48 -7.56 -18.50
CA GLY A 234 -8.57 -7.90 -19.42
C GLY A 234 -9.88 -8.24 -18.71
N GLU A 235 -9.82 -8.84 -17.53
CA GLU A 235 -11.02 -9.18 -16.76
C GLU A 235 -11.68 -7.94 -16.18
N THR A 236 -10.90 -7.04 -15.56
CA THR A 236 -11.41 -5.77 -15.04
C THR A 236 -12.03 -4.93 -16.17
N ILE A 237 -11.37 -4.86 -17.34
CA ILE A 237 -11.91 -4.19 -18.52
C ILE A 237 -13.25 -4.80 -18.94
N ASN A 238 -13.37 -6.13 -18.94
CA ASN A 238 -14.63 -6.81 -19.22
C ASN A 238 -15.73 -6.43 -18.22
N GLN A 239 -15.41 -6.37 -16.93
CA GLN A 239 -16.38 -5.95 -15.92
C GLN A 239 -16.79 -4.50 -16.07
N ILE A 240 -15.84 -3.60 -16.36
CA ILE A 240 -16.12 -2.18 -16.62
C ILE A 240 -17.08 -2.03 -17.80
N ILE A 241 -16.81 -2.70 -18.91
CA ILE A 241 -17.63 -2.59 -20.13
C ILE A 241 -19.03 -3.18 -19.93
N LYS A 242 -19.13 -4.30 -19.23
CA LYS A 242 -20.40 -5.01 -19.01
C LYS A 242 -21.41 -4.16 -18.23
N LYS A 243 -20.99 -3.26 -17.38
CA LYS A 243 -21.86 -2.53 -16.44
C LYS A 243 -21.99 -1.04 -16.68
N ARG A 244 -21.52 -0.47 -17.71
CA ARG A 244 -21.44 0.95 -18.07
C ARG A 244 -22.53 1.90 -17.54
N VAL A 245 -22.78 1.89 -16.23
CA VAL A 245 -23.58 2.91 -15.53
C VAL A 245 -22.85 3.21 -14.21
N TYR A 246 -21.80 4.01 -14.33
CA TYR A 246 -21.00 4.44 -13.17
C TYR A 246 -21.44 5.85 -12.80
N SER A 247 -22.07 6.00 -11.66
CA SER A 247 -22.62 7.28 -11.16
C SER A 247 -22.31 7.51 -9.67
N ASN A 248 -21.72 6.53 -9.01
CA ASN A 248 -21.34 6.61 -7.62
C ASN A 248 -20.10 5.75 -7.33
N PRO A 249 -19.36 6.04 -6.25
CA PRO A 249 -18.15 5.30 -5.88
C PRO A 249 -18.36 3.80 -5.72
N GLU A 250 -19.53 3.37 -5.20
CA GLU A 250 -19.86 1.95 -4.99
C GLU A 250 -19.86 1.17 -6.31
N SER A 251 -20.44 1.76 -7.36
CA SER A 251 -20.47 1.13 -8.69
C SER A 251 -19.06 0.89 -9.25
N VAL A 252 -18.13 1.83 -9.02
CA VAL A 252 -16.73 1.70 -9.41
C VAL A 252 -16.06 0.58 -8.63
N TRP A 253 -16.13 0.63 -7.30
CA TRP A 253 -15.56 -0.43 -6.44
C TRP A 253 -16.13 -1.81 -6.76
N ALA A 254 -17.42 -1.91 -7.06
CA ALA A 254 -18.07 -3.17 -7.43
C ALA A 254 -17.50 -3.78 -8.72
N ALA A 255 -17.05 -2.97 -9.67
CA ALA A 255 -16.38 -3.45 -10.88
C ALA A 255 -15.04 -4.13 -10.55
N PHE A 256 -14.26 -3.54 -9.64
CA PHE A 256 -12.97 -4.09 -9.21
C PHE A 256 -13.10 -5.29 -8.25
N ARG A 257 -14.11 -5.31 -7.36
CA ARG A 257 -14.37 -6.47 -6.48
C ARG A 257 -14.63 -7.78 -7.25
N ARG A 258 -15.13 -7.68 -8.47
CA ARG A 258 -15.40 -8.83 -9.33
C ARG A 258 -14.20 -9.26 -10.17
N SER A 259 -13.13 -8.51 -10.10
CA SER A 259 -11.85 -8.83 -10.73
C SER A 259 -10.88 -9.37 -9.68
N ASP A 260 -9.72 -9.85 -10.11
CA ASP A 260 -8.69 -10.43 -9.24
C ASP A 260 -7.85 -9.37 -8.48
N TYR A 261 -8.39 -8.19 -8.23
CA TYR A 261 -7.65 -7.08 -7.61
C TYR A 261 -7.83 -7.04 -6.09
N GLY A 262 -6.69 -6.95 -5.40
CA GLY A 262 -6.68 -6.54 -4.01
C GLY A 262 -6.78 -5.00 -3.87
N PRO A 263 -6.99 -4.48 -2.65
CA PRO A 263 -7.24 -3.05 -2.41
C PRO A 263 -6.16 -2.11 -2.94
N VAL A 264 -4.89 -2.50 -2.85
CA VAL A 264 -3.75 -1.70 -3.35
C VAL A 264 -3.83 -1.55 -4.86
N MET A 265 -4.01 -2.66 -5.58
CA MET A 265 -4.11 -2.63 -7.04
C MET A 265 -5.39 -1.93 -7.51
N THR A 266 -6.49 -2.10 -6.80
CA THR A 266 -7.74 -1.38 -7.07
C THR A 266 -7.52 0.13 -6.98
N ARG A 267 -6.86 0.61 -5.92
CA ARG A 267 -6.56 2.05 -5.77
C ARG A 267 -5.63 2.57 -6.86
N LEU A 268 -4.58 1.81 -7.20
CA LEU A 268 -3.68 2.17 -8.30
C LEU A 268 -4.42 2.23 -9.63
N ALA A 269 -5.29 1.26 -9.91
CA ALA A 269 -6.07 1.21 -11.14
C ALA A 269 -7.11 2.35 -11.22
N ILE A 270 -7.83 2.64 -10.13
CA ILE A 270 -8.74 3.77 -10.06
C ILE A 270 -7.98 5.09 -10.23
N SER A 271 -6.81 5.25 -9.58
CA SER A 271 -5.98 6.44 -9.75
C SER A 271 -5.46 6.58 -11.20
N ALA A 272 -5.15 5.46 -11.85
CA ALA A 272 -4.75 5.49 -13.26
C ALA A 272 -5.90 5.90 -14.20
N ILE A 273 -7.13 5.47 -13.91
CA ILE A 273 -8.32 5.95 -14.62
C ILE A 273 -8.53 7.45 -14.35
N GLU A 274 -8.47 7.88 -13.07
CA GLU A 274 -8.67 9.25 -12.64
C GLU A 274 -7.74 10.24 -13.34
N MET A 275 -6.50 9.83 -13.57
CA MET A 275 -5.45 10.69 -14.11
C MET A 275 -5.09 10.37 -15.56
N ASP A 276 -5.77 9.40 -16.15
CA ASP A 276 -5.52 8.90 -17.51
C ASP A 276 -4.10 8.38 -17.74
N VAL A 277 -3.52 7.77 -16.71
CA VAL A 277 -2.16 7.21 -16.79
C VAL A 277 -2.17 5.95 -17.63
N THR A 278 -1.29 5.91 -18.62
CA THR A 278 -1.18 4.79 -19.54
C THR A 278 -0.15 3.73 -19.11
N LYS A 279 -0.33 2.50 -19.57
CA LYS A 279 0.66 1.42 -19.41
C LYS A 279 2.01 1.82 -19.98
N LYS A 280 2.02 2.51 -21.12
CA LYS A 280 3.25 2.95 -21.77
C LYS A 280 4.04 3.90 -20.88
N GLU A 281 3.39 4.92 -20.31
CA GLU A 281 4.07 5.88 -19.41
C GLU A 281 4.70 5.17 -18.20
N VAL A 282 3.97 4.25 -17.56
CA VAL A 282 4.51 3.48 -16.43
C VAL A 282 5.69 2.60 -16.86
N MET A 283 5.58 1.93 -18.01
CA MET A 283 6.64 1.07 -18.51
C MET A 283 7.89 1.85 -18.91
N ASP A 284 7.72 2.96 -19.60
CA ASP A 284 8.83 3.82 -20.01
C ASP A 284 9.58 4.37 -18.78
N LEU A 285 8.83 4.78 -17.75
CA LEU A 285 9.42 5.19 -16.49
C LEU A 285 10.21 4.06 -15.82
N MET A 286 9.63 2.86 -15.74
CA MET A 286 10.29 1.70 -15.12
C MET A 286 11.57 1.32 -15.85
N LYS A 287 11.58 1.34 -17.19
CA LYS A 287 12.77 1.07 -18.00
C LYS A 287 13.90 2.06 -17.72
N ILE A 288 13.57 3.35 -17.57
CA ILE A 288 14.56 4.38 -17.25
C ILE A 288 15.25 4.06 -15.91
N TYR A 289 14.48 3.71 -14.89
CA TYR A 289 15.03 3.41 -13.57
C TYR A 289 15.70 2.04 -13.49
N GLU A 290 15.22 1.05 -14.25
CA GLU A 290 15.88 -0.26 -14.39
C GLU A 290 17.26 -0.11 -15.08
N ALA A 291 17.33 0.65 -16.18
CA ALA A 291 18.57 0.95 -16.88
C ALA A 291 19.60 1.72 -16.03
N LYS A 292 19.12 2.55 -15.10
CA LYS A 292 19.95 3.25 -14.11
C LYS A 292 20.36 2.38 -12.92
N GLY A 293 19.90 1.13 -12.85
CA GLY A 293 20.12 0.25 -11.71
C GLY A 293 19.39 0.69 -10.43
N VAL A 294 18.40 1.57 -10.53
CA VAL A 294 17.66 2.11 -9.37
C VAL A 294 16.57 1.15 -8.91
N ILE A 295 15.93 0.43 -9.82
CA ILE A 295 14.92 -0.58 -9.48
C ILE A 295 15.41 -1.97 -9.84
N PRO A 296 14.98 -2.99 -9.05
CA PRO A 296 15.26 -4.38 -9.39
C PRO A 296 14.61 -4.76 -10.73
N GLU A 297 15.19 -5.72 -11.42
CA GLU A 297 14.60 -6.27 -12.64
C GLU A 297 13.12 -6.66 -12.41
N MET A 298 12.29 -6.32 -13.38
CA MET A 298 10.83 -6.51 -13.29
C MET A 298 10.43 -7.96 -12.99
N GLN A 299 11.16 -8.93 -13.53
CA GLN A 299 10.92 -10.34 -13.26
C GLN A 299 11.16 -10.75 -11.79
N LYS A 300 12.04 -10.06 -11.07
CA LYS A 300 12.33 -10.31 -9.64
C LYS A 300 11.23 -9.79 -8.72
N VAL A 301 10.36 -8.93 -9.22
CA VAL A 301 9.24 -8.34 -8.47
C VAL A 301 7.87 -8.72 -9.04
N SER A 302 7.85 -9.63 -9.98
CA SER A 302 6.66 -10.05 -10.73
C SER A 302 5.52 -10.60 -9.86
N HIS A 303 5.82 -11.14 -8.68
CA HIS A 303 4.81 -11.64 -7.74
C HIS A 303 3.98 -10.54 -7.07
N VAL A 304 4.38 -9.28 -7.18
CA VAL A 304 3.63 -8.10 -6.69
C VAL A 304 2.77 -7.51 -7.78
N ILE A 305 3.11 -7.81 -9.04
CA ILE A 305 2.42 -7.28 -10.20
C ILE A 305 1.30 -8.23 -10.58
N ASP A 306 0.15 -7.67 -10.91
CA ASP A 306 -0.93 -8.43 -11.49
C ASP A 306 -0.46 -9.20 -12.72
N ARG A 307 -0.91 -10.46 -12.85
CA ARG A 307 -0.52 -11.34 -13.95
C ARG A 307 -0.75 -10.69 -15.32
N ALA A 308 -1.90 -10.09 -15.51
CA ALA A 308 -2.24 -9.50 -16.81
C ALA A 308 -1.38 -8.26 -17.08
N TRP A 309 -1.08 -7.48 -16.05
CA TRP A 309 -0.13 -6.37 -16.13
C TRP A 309 1.27 -6.85 -16.48
N TYR A 310 1.78 -7.87 -15.75
CA TYR A 310 3.07 -8.47 -16.04
C TYR A 310 3.17 -8.98 -17.49
N VAL A 311 2.16 -9.76 -17.91
CA VAL A 311 2.09 -10.29 -19.28
C VAL A 311 2.04 -9.15 -20.29
N ALA A 312 1.25 -8.10 -20.06
CA ALA A 312 1.18 -6.95 -20.94
C ALA A 312 2.54 -6.23 -21.07
N CYS A 313 3.27 -6.07 -19.97
CA CYS A 313 4.61 -5.50 -19.98
C CYS A 313 5.60 -6.38 -20.77
N LYS A 314 5.62 -7.68 -20.51
CA LYS A 314 6.55 -8.60 -21.18
C LYS A 314 6.24 -8.81 -22.66
N THR A 315 4.98 -8.79 -23.06
CA THR A 315 4.63 -8.83 -24.49
C THR A 315 5.00 -7.54 -25.21
N HIS A 316 4.94 -6.39 -24.55
CA HIS A 316 5.42 -5.14 -25.11
C HIS A 316 6.96 -5.15 -25.28
N GLU A 317 7.67 -5.87 -24.42
CA GLU A 317 9.11 -6.11 -24.54
C GLU A 317 9.51 -7.16 -25.61
N GLY A 318 8.52 -7.72 -26.31
CA GLY A 318 8.74 -8.70 -27.39
C GLY A 318 8.64 -10.18 -26.94
N MET A 319 8.33 -10.45 -25.68
CA MET A 319 8.11 -11.82 -25.20
C MET A 319 6.75 -12.32 -25.64
N SER A 320 6.63 -13.62 -25.96
CA SER A 320 5.31 -14.19 -26.27
C SER A 320 4.40 -14.18 -25.02
N ALA A 321 3.10 -14.03 -25.20
CA ALA A 321 2.13 -14.05 -24.11
C ALA A 321 2.16 -15.39 -23.33
N ARG A 322 2.43 -16.50 -24.01
CA ARG A 322 2.56 -17.83 -23.40
C ARG A 322 3.78 -17.88 -22.47
N GLU A 323 4.94 -17.46 -22.96
CA GLU A 323 6.17 -17.45 -22.17
C GLU A 323 6.07 -16.51 -20.97
N ALA A 324 5.50 -15.32 -21.16
CA ALA A 324 5.27 -14.36 -20.07
C ALA A 324 4.33 -14.95 -18.99
N ASN A 325 3.28 -15.66 -19.40
CA ASN A 325 2.38 -16.35 -18.46
C ASN A 325 3.09 -17.47 -17.70
N ASP A 326 3.93 -18.26 -18.38
CA ASP A 326 4.65 -19.37 -17.74
C ASP A 326 5.70 -18.85 -16.75
N LYS A 327 6.44 -17.80 -17.10
CA LYS A 327 7.37 -17.11 -16.18
C LYS A 327 6.63 -16.52 -14.95
N PHE A 328 5.48 -15.91 -15.17
CA PHE A 328 4.67 -15.39 -14.07
C PHE A 328 4.20 -16.51 -13.13
N ARG A 329 3.77 -17.66 -13.66
CA ARG A 329 3.37 -18.82 -12.85
C ARG A 329 4.54 -19.39 -12.06
N GLN A 330 5.71 -19.53 -12.67
CA GLN A 330 6.91 -20.03 -12.00
C GLN A 330 7.34 -19.13 -10.83
N SER A 331 7.25 -17.81 -10.98
CA SER A 331 7.59 -16.87 -9.91
C SER A 331 6.64 -16.94 -8.71
N LYS A 332 5.42 -17.45 -8.88
CA LYS A 332 4.41 -17.53 -7.81
C LYS A 332 4.47 -18.80 -6.96
N ILE A 333 5.12 -19.85 -7.45
CA ILE A 333 5.13 -21.15 -6.77
C ILE A 333 6.01 -21.16 -5.51
N SER A 334 6.96 -20.25 -5.40
CA SER A 334 7.97 -20.25 -4.34
C SER A 334 7.57 -19.62 -2.98
N ASN A 335 6.38 -19.00 -2.85
CA ASN A 335 6.05 -18.16 -1.68
C ASN A 335 4.78 -18.56 -0.92
N LEU A 336 4.42 -19.85 -0.87
CA LEU A 336 3.07 -20.30 -0.53
C LEU A 336 2.83 -20.75 0.92
N ASP A 337 3.82 -20.74 1.79
CA ASP A 337 3.74 -21.41 3.10
C ASP A 337 3.33 -20.50 4.28
N ALA A 338 2.94 -19.24 4.06
CA ALA A 338 2.58 -18.33 5.14
C ALA A 338 1.07 -18.30 5.42
N PRO A 339 0.66 -18.36 6.70
CA PRO A 339 -0.73 -18.16 7.09
C PRO A 339 -1.20 -16.74 6.75
N LEU A 340 -2.44 -16.65 6.30
CA LEU A 340 -3.13 -15.40 6.00
C LEU A 340 -3.70 -14.80 7.28
N GLU A 341 -3.14 -13.71 7.73
CA GLU A 341 -3.80 -12.86 8.70
C GLU A 341 -4.60 -11.77 7.97
N LEU A 342 -5.91 -11.77 8.22
CA LEU A 342 -6.79 -10.69 7.78
C LEU A 342 -6.52 -9.46 8.64
N ASN A 343 -5.51 -8.70 8.30
CA ASN A 343 -5.22 -7.46 8.97
C ASN A 343 -5.85 -6.30 8.19
N ALA A 344 -6.79 -5.59 8.85
CA ALA A 344 -7.28 -4.30 8.39
C ALA A 344 -6.18 -3.20 8.42
N GLY A 345 -4.92 -3.60 8.24
CA GLY A 345 -3.74 -2.74 8.38
C GLY A 345 -3.51 -1.74 7.24
N LEU A 346 -4.38 -1.67 6.25
CA LEU A 346 -4.34 -0.64 5.24
C LEU A 346 -5.10 0.59 5.72
N ASN A 347 -4.58 1.75 5.38
CA ASN A 347 -5.28 3.03 5.56
C ASN A 347 -6.47 3.08 4.57
N LEU A 348 -7.57 2.44 4.94
CA LEU A 348 -8.81 2.49 4.19
C LEU A 348 -9.63 3.68 4.67
N THR A 349 -10.23 4.39 3.76
CA THR A 349 -11.27 5.35 4.09
C THR A 349 -12.46 4.61 4.71
N ARG A 350 -13.31 5.31 5.45
CA ARG A 350 -14.56 4.71 5.99
C ARG A 350 -15.41 4.08 4.89
N PHE A 351 -15.45 4.74 3.74
CA PHE A 351 -16.16 4.25 2.55
C PHE A 351 -15.54 2.96 2.02
N GLU A 352 -14.22 2.92 1.79
CA GLU A 352 -13.51 1.71 1.36
C GLU A 352 -13.73 0.56 2.36
N THR A 353 -13.67 0.86 3.66
CA THR A 353 -13.92 -0.12 4.71
C THR A 353 -15.34 -0.65 4.65
N LYS A 354 -16.37 0.21 4.46
CA LYS A 354 -17.77 -0.19 4.34
C LYS A 354 -18.00 -1.08 3.11
N ILE A 355 -17.43 -0.72 1.97
CA ILE A 355 -17.59 -1.49 0.72
C ILE A 355 -16.85 -2.82 0.75
N MET A 356 -15.70 -2.87 1.40
CA MET A 356 -14.82 -4.03 1.46
C MET A 356 -15.09 -4.96 2.64
N LYS A 357 -15.80 -4.47 3.67
CA LYS A 357 -16.28 -5.27 4.79
C LYS A 357 -17.74 -5.67 4.56
N GLU A 358 -17.96 -6.86 4.08
CA GLU A 358 -19.18 -7.57 4.39
C GLU A 358 -18.80 -8.74 5.32
N ASP A 359 -18.98 -8.52 6.62
CA ASP A 359 -19.09 -9.52 7.69
C ASP A 359 -17.94 -10.52 7.91
N LEU A 360 -16.65 -10.12 7.92
CA LEU A 360 -15.67 -11.11 8.35
C LEU A 360 -14.46 -10.61 9.11
N ASN A 361 -14.41 -11.13 10.31
CA ASN A 361 -13.18 -11.34 11.08
C ASN A 361 -12.72 -12.79 10.91
N ALA A 362 -12.04 -13.14 9.84
CA ALA A 362 -11.55 -14.50 9.62
C ALA A 362 -10.12 -14.49 9.04
N ASP A 363 -9.33 -15.48 9.42
CA ASP A 363 -8.02 -15.76 8.85
C ASP A 363 -8.15 -16.90 7.84
N LEU A 364 -7.61 -16.72 6.64
CA LEU A 364 -7.57 -17.74 5.61
C LEU A 364 -6.16 -18.33 5.49
N TYR A 365 -6.09 -19.64 5.42
CA TYR A 365 -4.86 -20.37 5.19
C TYR A 365 -5.01 -21.24 3.94
N ILE A 366 -4.05 -21.16 3.03
CA ILE A 366 -3.97 -22.08 1.89
C ILE A 366 -2.70 -22.91 2.05
N ASP A 367 -2.87 -24.23 2.21
CA ASP A 367 -1.74 -25.14 2.27
C ASP A 367 -1.12 -25.43 0.89
N LYS A 368 0.00 -26.16 0.89
CA LYS A 368 0.70 -26.58 -0.34
C LYS A 368 -0.17 -27.42 -1.30
N ASN A 369 -1.26 -28.02 -0.80
CA ASN A 369 -2.20 -28.83 -1.57
C ASN A 369 -3.46 -28.04 -1.98
N ASN A 370 -3.44 -26.72 -1.88
CA ASN A 370 -4.58 -25.82 -2.12
C ASN A 370 -5.77 -26.05 -1.17
N LYS A 371 -5.55 -26.68 0.00
CA LYS A 371 -6.57 -26.75 1.04
C LYS A 371 -6.63 -25.43 1.78
N ILE A 372 -7.85 -24.97 1.97
CA ILE A 372 -8.14 -23.71 2.64
C ILE A 372 -8.61 -24.01 4.06
N SER A 373 -8.05 -23.31 5.02
CA SER A 373 -8.50 -23.29 6.40
C SER A 373 -8.97 -21.88 6.74
N VAL A 374 -10.09 -21.76 7.42
CA VAL A 374 -10.65 -20.48 7.88
C VAL A 374 -10.63 -20.45 9.40
N GLN A 375 -10.04 -19.43 9.97
CA GLN A 375 -10.10 -19.17 11.39
C GLN A 375 -10.98 -17.94 11.63
N LEU A 376 -12.12 -18.12 12.29
CA LEU A 376 -12.99 -17.01 12.70
C LEU A 376 -12.39 -16.34 13.93
N LYS A 377 -12.12 -15.03 13.86
CA LYS A 377 -11.52 -14.27 14.98
C LYS A 377 -12.44 -14.14 16.18
N SER A 378 -13.75 -14.11 15.96
CA SER A 378 -14.75 -13.99 17.01
C SER A 378 -14.85 -15.19 17.95
N GLU A 379 -14.38 -16.36 17.55
CA GLU A 379 -14.53 -17.59 18.31
C GLU A 379 -13.21 -18.30 18.65
N GLY A 380 -12.07 -17.81 18.19
CA GLY A 380 -10.76 -18.46 18.42
C GLY A 380 -10.62 -19.88 17.87
N LYS A 381 -11.64 -20.39 17.18
CA LYS A 381 -11.68 -21.77 16.67
C LYS A 381 -11.14 -21.83 15.23
N LYS A 382 -10.10 -22.62 15.02
CA LYS A 382 -9.67 -23.07 13.69
C LYS A 382 -10.67 -24.08 13.13
N ILE A 383 -11.36 -23.70 12.08
CA ILE A 383 -12.24 -24.60 11.34
C ILE A 383 -11.45 -25.11 10.14
N LYS A 384 -11.05 -26.38 10.18
CA LYS A 384 -10.52 -27.05 9.00
C LYS A 384 -11.66 -27.26 8.01
N THR A 385 -11.60 -26.59 6.88
CA THR A 385 -12.61 -26.75 5.83
C THR A 385 -12.03 -27.56 4.69
N ASN A 386 -12.84 -28.43 4.11
CA ASN A 386 -12.54 -29.09 2.83
C ASN A 386 -13.00 -28.21 1.66
N LEU A 387 -12.89 -26.91 1.78
CA LEU A 387 -13.23 -25.98 0.71
C LEU A 387 -12.27 -26.17 -0.46
N ARG A 388 -12.82 -26.56 -1.57
CA ARG A 388 -12.15 -26.48 -2.87
C ARG A 388 -12.66 -25.22 -3.54
N LEU A 389 -11.81 -24.23 -3.65
CA LEU A 389 -12.10 -23.07 -4.47
C LEU A 389 -11.71 -23.36 -5.92
N PRO A 390 -12.41 -22.79 -6.91
CA PRO A 390 -11.97 -22.80 -8.29
C PRO A 390 -10.54 -22.26 -8.40
N ALA A 391 -9.77 -22.79 -9.34
CA ALA A 391 -8.35 -22.40 -9.51
C ALA A 391 -8.16 -20.88 -9.65
N LYS A 392 -9.15 -20.19 -10.23
CA LYS A 392 -9.20 -18.73 -10.37
C LYS A 392 -9.28 -18.01 -9.01
N GLU A 393 -10.11 -18.51 -8.11
CA GLU A 393 -10.27 -17.94 -6.75
C GLU A 393 -9.03 -18.22 -5.90
N VAL A 394 -8.41 -19.39 -6.06
CA VAL A 394 -7.13 -19.70 -5.42
C VAL A 394 -6.02 -18.76 -5.91
N THR A 395 -5.97 -18.48 -7.22
CA THR A 395 -5.02 -17.53 -7.79
C THR A 395 -5.26 -16.13 -7.24
N TYR A 396 -6.51 -15.72 -7.10
CA TYR A 396 -6.89 -14.43 -6.53
C TYR A 396 -6.54 -14.33 -5.03
N LEU A 397 -6.86 -15.36 -4.25
CA LEU A 397 -6.46 -15.41 -2.84
C LEU A 397 -4.96 -15.32 -2.66
N ARG A 398 -4.18 -16.02 -3.48
CA ARG A 398 -2.72 -15.97 -3.49
C ARG A 398 -2.19 -14.59 -3.83
N TYR A 399 -2.83 -13.92 -4.77
CA TYR A 399 -2.49 -12.55 -5.15
C TYR A 399 -2.77 -11.57 -4.00
N ILE A 400 -3.94 -11.70 -3.36
CA ILE A 400 -4.33 -10.87 -2.22
C ILE A 400 -3.48 -11.16 -0.98
N MET A 401 -2.91 -12.37 -0.86
CA MET A 401 -1.98 -12.71 0.23
C MET A 401 -0.78 -11.77 0.29
N ASP A 402 -0.35 -11.24 -0.84
CA ASP A 402 0.71 -10.25 -0.92
C ASP A 402 0.21 -8.83 -0.63
N SER A 403 -1.08 -8.57 -0.69
CA SER A 403 -1.70 -7.34 -0.26
C SER A 403 -2.25 -7.52 1.14
N HIS A 404 -2.00 -6.62 2.06
CA HIS A 404 -2.33 -6.74 3.50
C HIS A 404 -3.82 -6.83 3.85
N PHE A 405 -4.71 -7.03 2.90
CA PHE A 405 -6.14 -6.98 3.10
C PHE A 405 -6.88 -7.91 2.14
N ILE A 406 -7.75 -8.76 2.71
CA ILE A 406 -8.63 -9.63 1.94
C ILE A 406 -10.07 -9.36 2.34
N PRO A 407 -10.91 -8.86 1.43
CA PRO A 407 -12.33 -8.83 1.66
C PRO A 407 -12.90 -10.24 1.42
N VAL A 408 -13.24 -10.94 2.49
CA VAL A 408 -13.88 -12.27 2.42
C VAL A 408 -15.22 -12.21 3.11
N THR A 409 -16.27 -12.70 2.47
CA THR A 409 -17.52 -13.05 3.13
C THR A 409 -17.56 -14.54 3.40
N ALA A 410 -17.71 -14.97 4.65
CA ALA A 410 -17.99 -16.36 4.98
C ALA A 410 -19.45 -16.47 5.42
N LYS A 411 -20.20 -17.33 4.76
CA LYS A 411 -21.52 -17.74 5.23
C LYS A 411 -21.43 -19.17 5.73
N SER A 412 -21.70 -19.38 7.01
CA SER A 412 -21.79 -20.71 7.57
C SER A 412 -23.19 -21.27 7.35
N ARG A 413 -23.26 -22.50 6.84
CA ARG A 413 -24.50 -23.26 6.77
C ARG A 413 -24.31 -24.58 7.52
N LYS A 414 -25.14 -24.82 8.52
CA LYS A 414 -25.17 -26.09 9.23
C LYS A 414 -25.97 -27.09 8.39
N ASP A 415 -25.36 -28.21 7.98
CA ASP A 415 -26.06 -29.35 7.38
C ASP A 415 -25.94 -30.58 8.28
N LYS A 416 -26.59 -31.69 7.88
CA LYS A 416 -26.59 -32.95 8.65
C LYS A 416 -25.19 -33.60 8.83
N LYS A 417 -24.17 -33.09 8.12
CA LYS A 417 -22.78 -33.59 8.13
C LYS A 417 -21.79 -32.61 8.78
N GLY A 418 -22.24 -31.46 9.29
CA GLY A 418 -21.40 -30.45 9.91
C GLY A 418 -21.59 -29.05 9.33
N PHE A 419 -20.66 -28.14 9.63
CA PHE A 419 -20.68 -26.79 9.09
C PHE A 419 -20.05 -26.73 7.70
N LYS A 420 -20.78 -26.24 6.72
CA LYS A 420 -20.23 -25.77 5.44
C LYS A 420 -20.02 -24.26 5.52
N ILE A 421 -18.82 -23.84 5.24
CA ILE A 421 -18.50 -22.43 5.13
C ILE A 421 -18.30 -22.12 3.65
N ASN A 422 -19.20 -21.33 3.09
CA ASN A 422 -19.03 -20.76 1.76
C ASN A 422 -18.28 -19.44 1.92
N VAL A 423 -17.03 -19.41 1.50
CA VAL A 423 -16.25 -18.20 1.41
C VAL A 423 -16.52 -17.58 0.04
N LYS A 424 -17.12 -16.41 0.02
CA LYS A 424 -17.16 -15.56 -1.17
C LYS A 424 -16.12 -14.47 -0.99
N ILE A 425 -15.24 -14.39 -1.95
CA ILE A 425 -14.37 -13.22 -2.09
C ILE A 425 -15.28 -12.08 -2.55
N ALA A 426 -15.35 -11.03 -1.75
CA ALA A 426 -16.25 -9.90 -1.99
C ALA A 426 -15.85 -9.12 -3.25
#